data_c20bbd591624f84051e3f2825218fc5f
#
_entry.id   c20bbd591624f84051e3f2825218fc5f
#
_cell.length_a   1.000
_cell.length_b   1.000
_cell.length_c   1.000
_cell.angle_alpha   90.00
_cell.angle_beta   90.00
_cell.angle_gamma   90.00
#
_symmetry.space_group_name_H-M   'P 1'
#
loop_
_entity.id
_entity.type
_entity.pdbx_description
1 polymer ?
#
loop_
_entity_poly.entity_id
_entity_poly.type
_entity_poly.pdbx_seq_one_letter_code
_entity_poly.pdbx_strand_id
1 'polypeptide(L)'
;AEVLAEVRGQVGFITLNRAKALNALSLGMVRDLLDVLLQWQKDEKVLAVAIRGNGKEGAFGAFCAGGDIRFLHKAGSTGNPEIEDFFTEEYALNHLIHTLGKPYIAFMDGIVMGGGMGISQGGTARIVTERTKMAMPETIIGLFPDVGGGYFLSRCPGRVGEWLALTGDTINGASAIAANLADGFMPSDKQAGVWEQLGTEKFADGAAVQKFIESQYV
;
A
#
# COMPACT_ATOMS: atom_id res chain seq x y z
N ALA A 1 -4.10 4.76 -17.89
CA ALA A 1 -2.99 4.31 -17.07
C ALA A 1 -3.56 3.56 -15.85
N GLU A 2 -2.88 2.51 -15.39
CA GLU A 2 -3.27 1.73 -14.20
C GLU A 2 -2.71 2.36 -12.91
N VAL A 3 -1.69 3.20 -13.02
CA VAL A 3 -1.16 4.06 -11.96
C VAL A 3 -1.30 5.50 -12.42
N LEU A 4 -1.93 6.33 -11.60
CA LEU A 4 -2.00 7.77 -11.81
C LEU A 4 -1.07 8.42 -10.78
N ALA A 5 -0.17 9.28 -11.24
CA ALA A 5 0.80 9.95 -10.40
C ALA A 5 0.86 11.43 -10.74
N GLU A 6 0.80 12.27 -9.73
CA GLU A 6 0.89 13.73 -9.86
C GLU A 6 1.53 14.35 -8.62
N VAL A 7 2.13 15.51 -8.76
CA VAL A 7 2.57 16.33 -7.62
C VAL A 7 1.61 17.49 -7.46
N ARG A 8 1.00 17.62 -6.28
CA ARG A 8 0.18 18.75 -5.90
C ARG A 8 0.78 19.40 -4.64
N GLY A 9 1.02 20.71 -4.71
CA GLY A 9 1.75 21.37 -3.63
C GLY A 9 3.13 20.76 -3.43
N GLN A 10 3.35 20.16 -2.27
CA GLN A 10 4.63 19.55 -1.87
C GLN A 10 4.53 18.03 -1.66
N VAL A 11 3.42 17.42 -2.10
CA VAL A 11 3.15 15.98 -1.91
C VAL A 11 2.98 15.30 -3.26
N GLY A 12 3.62 14.16 -3.44
CA GLY A 12 3.41 13.26 -4.55
C GLY A 12 2.20 12.37 -4.28
N PHE A 13 1.23 12.34 -5.19
CA PHE A 13 0.00 11.57 -5.08
C PHE A 13 -0.01 10.42 -6.06
N ILE A 14 -0.23 9.22 -5.55
CA ILE A 14 -0.38 8.00 -6.33
C ILE A 14 -1.81 7.47 -6.17
N THR A 15 -2.45 7.17 -7.29
CA THR A 15 -3.74 6.48 -7.29
C THR A 15 -3.63 5.20 -8.11
N LEU A 16 -3.85 4.06 -7.47
CA LEU A 16 -4.02 2.78 -8.15
C LEU A 16 -5.37 2.80 -8.86
N ASN A 17 -5.38 2.62 -10.18
CA ASN A 17 -6.53 2.86 -11.05
C ASN A 17 -6.92 1.63 -11.86
N ARG A 18 -6.94 0.47 -11.21
CA ARG A 18 -7.36 -0.80 -11.79
C ARG A 18 -8.52 -1.40 -10.99
N ALA A 19 -9.55 -0.58 -10.73
CA ALA A 19 -10.67 -0.91 -9.84
C ALA A 19 -11.41 -2.20 -10.22
N LYS A 20 -11.52 -2.53 -11.51
CA LYS A 20 -12.15 -3.78 -11.99
C LYS A 20 -11.44 -5.05 -11.51
N ALA A 21 -10.14 -4.95 -11.21
CA ALA A 21 -9.32 -6.03 -10.66
C ALA A 21 -8.95 -5.76 -9.19
N LEU A 22 -9.70 -4.90 -8.47
CA LEU A 22 -9.42 -4.50 -7.09
C LEU A 22 -7.97 -4.01 -6.91
N ASN A 23 -7.46 -3.31 -7.91
CA ASN A 23 -6.08 -2.79 -7.98
C ASN A 23 -5.00 -3.87 -7.80
N ALA A 24 -5.28 -5.11 -8.21
CA ALA A 24 -4.25 -6.14 -8.26
C ALA A 24 -3.06 -5.67 -9.11
N LEU A 25 -1.85 -5.84 -8.57
CA LEU A 25 -0.61 -5.34 -9.17
C LEU A 25 -0.25 -6.13 -10.43
N SER A 26 -0.19 -5.46 -11.56
CA SER A 26 0.47 -5.95 -12.77
C SER A 26 1.96 -5.59 -12.75
N LEU A 27 2.76 -6.27 -13.57
CA LEU A 27 4.18 -5.91 -13.74
C LEU A 27 4.35 -4.46 -14.21
N GLY A 28 3.45 -3.98 -15.08
CA GLY A 28 3.43 -2.58 -15.51
C GLY A 28 3.19 -1.61 -14.35
N MET A 29 2.25 -1.93 -13.45
CA MET A 29 2.01 -1.10 -12.26
C MET A 29 3.22 -1.08 -11.32
N VAL A 30 3.90 -2.21 -11.13
CA VAL A 30 5.10 -2.28 -10.29
C VAL A 30 6.20 -1.37 -10.87
N ARG A 31 6.42 -1.42 -12.18
CA ARG A 31 7.39 -0.55 -12.88
C ARG A 31 7.03 0.92 -12.79
N ASP A 32 5.77 1.27 -13.05
CA ASP A 32 5.30 2.66 -12.91
C ASP A 32 5.51 3.20 -11.49
N LEU A 33 5.23 2.39 -10.46
CA LEU A 33 5.45 2.76 -9.06
C LEU A 33 6.94 2.93 -8.73
N LEU A 34 7.80 2.03 -9.19
CA LEU A 34 9.26 2.15 -9.02
C LEU A 34 9.77 3.45 -9.64
N ASP A 35 9.41 3.73 -10.89
CA ASP A 35 9.88 4.91 -11.61
C ASP A 35 9.46 6.20 -10.91
N VAL A 36 8.20 6.30 -10.52
CA VAL A 36 7.65 7.47 -9.82
C VAL A 36 8.33 7.67 -8.46
N LEU A 37 8.46 6.62 -7.66
CA LEU A 37 9.06 6.74 -6.33
C LEU A 37 10.55 7.05 -6.38
N LEU A 38 11.31 6.47 -7.33
CA LEU A 38 12.72 6.81 -7.53
C LEU A 38 12.92 8.26 -7.97
N GLN A 39 12.01 8.78 -8.79
CA GLN A 39 12.02 10.19 -9.19
C GLN A 39 11.73 11.08 -8.00
N TRP A 40 10.66 10.81 -7.24
CA TRP A 40 10.26 11.64 -6.11
C TRP A 40 11.19 11.51 -4.90
N GLN A 41 11.88 10.40 -4.74
CA GLN A 41 12.90 10.25 -3.71
C GLN A 41 14.01 11.31 -3.84
N LYS A 42 14.37 11.66 -5.08
CA LYS A 42 15.44 12.63 -5.39
C LYS A 42 14.93 14.08 -5.51
N ASP A 43 13.63 14.29 -5.66
CA ASP A 43 13.05 15.63 -5.84
C ASP A 43 12.84 16.29 -4.47
N GLU A 44 13.66 17.30 -4.14
CA GLU A 44 13.57 18.05 -2.88
C GLU A 44 12.25 18.83 -2.73
N LYS A 45 11.51 19.06 -3.80
CA LYS A 45 10.20 19.71 -3.76
C LYS A 45 9.09 18.77 -3.29
N VAL A 46 9.28 17.47 -3.40
CA VAL A 46 8.35 16.44 -2.93
C VAL A 46 8.75 16.05 -1.50
N LEU A 47 7.99 16.53 -0.53
CA LEU A 47 8.26 16.29 0.90
C LEU A 47 7.73 14.96 1.40
N ALA A 48 6.68 14.43 0.79
CA ALA A 48 6.01 13.19 1.17
C ALA A 48 5.30 12.56 -0.02
N VAL A 49 4.93 11.30 0.10
CA VAL A 49 4.12 10.56 -0.88
C VAL A 49 2.84 10.07 -0.22
N ALA A 50 1.71 10.22 -0.90
CA ALA A 50 0.42 9.67 -0.50
C ALA A 50 -0.07 8.69 -1.57
N ILE A 51 -0.53 7.52 -1.14
CA ILE A 51 -1.07 6.48 -2.04
C ILE A 51 -2.46 6.04 -1.61
N ARG A 52 -3.34 5.86 -2.60
CA ARG A 52 -4.69 5.29 -2.46
C ARG A 52 -5.04 4.38 -3.62
N GLY A 53 -6.14 3.66 -3.51
CA GLY A 53 -6.75 2.93 -4.62
C GLY A 53 -8.10 3.51 -5.00
N ASN A 54 -8.45 3.47 -6.29
CA ASN A 54 -9.81 3.71 -6.76
C ASN A 54 -10.66 2.45 -6.57
N GLY A 55 -11.85 2.62 -6.01
CA GLY A 55 -12.89 1.62 -5.97
C GLY A 55 -13.77 1.64 -7.23
N LYS A 56 -14.76 0.74 -7.28
CA LYS A 56 -15.71 0.67 -8.41
C LYS A 56 -16.60 1.90 -8.52
N GLU A 57 -16.86 2.58 -7.42
CA GLU A 57 -17.76 3.73 -7.32
C GLU A 57 -17.01 5.08 -7.26
N GLY A 58 -15.69 5.07 -7.41
CA GLY A 58 -14.88 6.29 -7.39
C GLY A 58 -13.61 6.15 -6.58
N ALA A 59 -13.14 7.29 -6.08
CA ALA A 59 -11.94 7.36 -5.25
C ALA A 59 -12.13 6.61 -3.93
N PHE A 60 -11.10 5.88 -3.50
CA PHE A 60 -11.11 5.03 -2.31
C PHE A 60 -12.01 3.78 -2.47
N GLY A 61 -12.18 3.00 -1.40
CA GLY A 61 -13.03 1.81 -1.34
C GLY A 61 -12.38 0.50 -1.75
N ALA A 62 -11.22 0.51 -2.40
CA ALA A 62 -10.37 -0.66 -2.64
C ALA A 62 -8.93 -0.21 -2.74
N PHE A 63 -8.08 -0.60 -1.79
CA PHE A 63 -6.67 -0.24 -1.87
C PHE A 63 -5.94 -1.12 -2.89
N CYS A 64 -5.65 -2.38 -2.55
CA CYS A 64 -4.97 -3.31 -3.44
C CYS A 64 -5.18 -4.76 -2.97
N ALA A 65 -5.62 -5.63 -3.88
CA ALA A 65 -5.88 -7.05 -3.60
C ALA A 65 -4.64 -7.96 -3.71
N GLY A 66 -3.45 -7.40 -3.96
CA GLY A 66 -2.22 -8.16 -4.10
C GLY A 66 -1.70 -8.25 -5.53
N GLY A 67 -0.81 -9.18 -5.82
CA GLY A 67 -0.33 -9.45 -7.17
C GLY A 67 -1.43 -10.00 -8.09
N ASP A 68 -1.33 -9.77 -9.39
CA ASP A 68 -2.27 -10.32 -10.37
C ASP A 68 -2.10 -11.86 -10.51
N ILE A 69 -2.84 -12.60 -9.69
CA ILE A 69 -2.78 -14.07 -9.65
C ILE A 69 -3.07 -14.69 -11.02
N ARG A 70 -3.91 -14.08 -11.85
CA ARG A 70 -4.22 -14.59 -13.19
C ARG A 70 -3.00 -14.52 -14.10
N PHE A 71 -2.27 -13.40 -14.03
CA PHE A 71 -1.00 -13.25 -14.73
C PHE A 71 0.02 -14.27 -14.21
N LEU A 72 0.20 -14.37 -12.90
CA LEU A 72 1.18 -15.27 -12.28
C LEU A 72 0.90 -16.74 -12.62
N HIS A 73 -0.36 -17.17 -12.56
CA HIS A 73 -0.76 -18.53 -12.94
C HIS A 73 -0.48 -18.81 -14.42
N LYS A 74 -0.83 -17.88 -15.31
CA LYS A 74 -0.58 -18.04 -16.76
C LYS A 74 0.91 -18.07 -17.06
N ALA A 75 1.68 -17.13 -16.50
CA ALA A 75 3.12 -17.04 -16.70
C ALA A 75 3.84 -18.30 -16.21
N GLY A 76 3.51 -18.77 -15.01
CA GLY A 76 4.06 -20.00 -14.45
C GLY A 76 3.73 -21.25 -15.28
N SER A 77 2.48 -21.36 -15.79
CA SER A 77 2.06 -22.51 -16.63
C SER A 77 2.73 -22.55 -17.99
N THR A 78 3.16 -21.40 -18.51
CA THR A 78 3.76 -21.27 -19.85
C THR A 78 5.29 -21.11 -19.82
N GLY A 79 5.90 -21.07 -18.63
CA GLY A 79 7.33 -20.79 -18.49
C GLY A 79 7.72 -19.38 -18.95
N ASN A 80 6.81 -18.39 -18.82
CA ASN A 80 7.09 -17.00 -19.17
C ASN A 80 8.06 -16.39 -18.15
N PRO A 81 9.25 -15.90 -18.58
CA PRO A 81 10.26 -15.34 -17.67
C PRO A 81 9.79 -14.07 -16.92
N GLU A 82 8.76 -13.38 -17.40
CA GLU A 82 8.19 -12.21 -16.70
C GLU A 82 7.69 -12.52 -15.29
N ILE A 83 7.52 -13.80 -14.92
CA ILE A 83 7.18 -14.17 -13.54
C ILE A 83 8.34 -13.86 -12.58
N GLU A 84 9.57 -14.10 -13.00
CA GLU A 84 10.77 -13.76 -12.21
C GLU A 84 10.96 -12.24 -12.13
N ASP A 85 10.73 -11.53 -13.24
CA ASP A 85 10.75 -10.07 -13.27
C ASP A 85 9.73 -9.50 -12.29
N PHE A 86 8.50 -10.03 -12.28
CA PHE A 86 7.44 -9.57 -11.39
C PHE A 86 7.86 -9.63 -9.92
N PHE A 87 8.31 -10.79 -9.44
CA PHE A 87 8.71 -10.93 -8.03
C PHE A 87 9.94 -10.11 -7.70
N THR A 88 10.94 -10.09 -8.60
CA THR A 88 12.16 -9.32 -8.39
C THR A 88 11.86 -7.81 -8.28
N GLU A 89 11.06 -7.29 -9.18
CA GLU A 89 10.74 -5.86 -9.23
C GLU A 89 9.73 -5.48 -8.12
N GLU A 90 8.77 -6.36 -7.78
CA GLU A 90 7.86 -6.13 -6.65
C GLU A 90 8.63 -6.06 -5.32
N TYR A 91 9.59 -6.95 -5.08
CA TYR A 91 10.38 -6.92 -3.85
C TYR A 91 11.32 -5.70 -3.81
N ALA A 92 11.86 -5.28 -4.95
CA ALA A 92 12.60 -4.03 -5.05
C ALA A 92 11.72 -2.82 -4.71
N LEU A 93 10.46 -2.81 -5.17
CA LEU A 93 9.48 -1.78 -4.83
C LEU A 93 9.18 -1.75 -3.33
N ASN A 94 8.96 -2.92 -2.71
CA ASN A 94 8.70 -2.99 -1.26
C ASN A 94 9.91 -2.44 -0.47
N HIS A 95 11.12 -2.78 -0.88
CA HIS A 95 12.34 -2.26 -0.28
C HIS A 95 12.46 -0.74 -0.46
N LEU A 96 12.20 -0.22 -1.65
CA LEU A 96 12.23 1.21 -1.95
C LEU A 96 11.25 1.98 -1.07
N ILE A 97 10.01 1.51 -0.90
CA ILE A 97 9.02 2.13 -0.02
C ILE A 97 9.54 2.19 1.42
N HIS A 98 10.08 1.08 1.92
CA HIS A 98 10.63 1.00 3.28
C HIS A 98 11.82 1.94 3.51
N THR A 99 12.63 2.18 2.48
CA THR A 99 13.85 3.00 2.53
C THR A 99 13.72 4.35 1.83
N LEU A 100 12.49 4.81 1.58
CA LEU A 100 12.22 6.01 0.77
C LEU A 100 12.86 7.28 1.36
N GLY A 101 12.98 7.37 2.69
CA GLY A 101 13.55 8.52 3.38
C GLY A 101 12.62 9.73 3.47
N LYS A 102 11.38 9.59 2.99
CA LYS A 102 10.31 10.59 3.07
C LYS A 102 9.06 9.94 3.64
N PRO A 103 8.16 10.68 4.30
CA PRO A 103 6.87 10.14 4.69
C PRO A 103 6.14 9.49 3.50
N TYR A 104 5.71 8.25 3.69
CA TYR A 104 4.88 7.50 2.76
C TYR A 104 3.58 7.15 3.46
N ILE A 105 2.50 7.74 2.97
CA ILE A 105 1.18 7.73 3.60
C ILE A 105 0.27 6.82 2.79
N ALA A 106 -0.11 5.67 3.35
CA ALA A 106 -0.98 4.70 2.70
C ALA A 106 -2.41 4.79 3.23
N PHE A 107 -3.35 5.19 2.38
CA PHE A 107 -4.78 5.19 2.66
C PHE A 107 -5.35 3.80 2.35
N MET A 108 -5.30 2.91 3.32
CA MET A 108 -5.66 1.50 3.19
C MET A 108 -7.16 1.26 3.39
N ASP A 109 -7.96 1.83 2.51
CA ASP A 109 -9.42 1.72 2.55
C ASP A 109 -9.91 0.53 1.74
N GLY A 110 -10.81 -0.28 2.28
CA GLY A 110 -11.29 -1.50 1.64
C GLY A 110 -10.27 -2.65 1.68
N ILE A 111 -10.06 -3.34 0.55
CA ILE A 111 -9.21 -4.52 0.47
C ILE A 111 -7.73 -4.14 0.47
N VAL A 112 -6.95 -4.79 1.37
CA VAL A 112 -5.49 -4.66 1.51
C VAL A 112 -4.92 -6.07 1.73
N MET A 113 -4.49 -6.73 0.66
CA MET A 113 -4.08 -8.14 0.74
C MET A 113 -2.76 -8.40 0.00
N GLY A 114 -1.95 -9.32 0.52
CA GLY A 114 -0.73 -9.76 -0.14
C GLY A 114 0.18 -8.62 -0.57
N GLY A 115 0.44 -8.46 -1.88
CA GLY A 115 1.19 -7.32 -2.43
C GLY A 115 0.63 -5.95 -2.07
N GLY A 116 -0.67 -5.85 -1.73
CA GLY A 116 -1.26 -4.64 -1.18
C GLY A 116 -0.69 -4.27 0.20
N MET A 117 -0.40 -5.28 1.03
CA MET A 117 0.38 -5.05 2.24
C MET A 117 1.83 -4.73 1.90
N GLY A 118 2.41 -5.37 0.90
CA GLY A 118 3.77 -5.09 0.44
C GLY A 118 4.01 -3.62 0.09
N ILE A 119 3.06 -2.98 -0.59
CA ILE A 119 3.16 -1.56 -0.97
C ILE A 119 2.64 -0.57 0.09
N SER A 120 2.20 -1.05 1.24
CA SER A 120 1.70 -0.19 2.34
C SER A 120 2.50 -0.34 3.64
N GLN A 121 2.95 -1.54 3.99
CA GLN A 121 3.55 -1.82 5.30
C GLN A 121 4.91 -1.15 5.55
N GLY A 122 5.64 -0.78 4.49
CA GLY A 122 6.85 0.04 4.59
C GLY A 122 6.58 1.53 4.82
N GLY A 123 5.31 1.96 4.81
CA GLY A 123 4.92 3.34 5.01
C GLY A 123 5.09 3.85 6.43
N THR A 124 5.18 5.18 6.57
CA THR A 124 5.30 5.87 7.85
C THR A 124 3.94 6.24 8.45
N ALA A 125 2.88 6.23 7.65
CA ALA A 125 1.50 6.46 8.07
C ALA A 125 0.58 5.47 7.34
N ARG A 126 0.19 4.42 8.02
CA ARG A 126 -0.67 3.33 7.52
C ARG A 126 -2.06 3.53 8.09
N ILE A 127 -2.96 4.08 7.25
CA ILE A 127 -4.29 4.54 7.65
C ILE A 127 -5.34 3.51 7.27
N VAL A 128 -6.14 3.09 8.23
CA VAL A 128 -7.26 2.16 8.02
C VAL A 128 -8.61 2.83 8.25
N THR A 129 -9.67 2.22 7.73
CA THR A 129 -11.05 2.67 7.86
C THR A 129 -11.95 1.56 8.41
N GLU A 130 -13.22 1.86 8.60
CA GLU A 130 -14.25 0.87 8.92
C GLU A 130 -14.47 -0.16 7.80
N ARG A 131 -14.00 0.15 6.57
CA ARG A 131 -14.11 -0.73 5.40
C ARG A 131 -12.89 -1.61 5.20
N THR A 132 -11.80 -1.37 5.92
CA THR A 132 -10.54 -2.10 5.73
C THR A 132 -10.71 -3.59 5.99
N LYS A 133 -10.23 -4.39 5.03
CA LYS A 133 -10.10 -5.85 5.09
C LYS A 133 -8.67 -6.21 4.72
N MET A 134 -7.90 -6.61 5.70
CA MET A 134 -6.46 -6.85 5.58
C MET A 134 -6.13 -8.31 5.78
N ALA A 135 -5.31 -8.89 4.91
CA ALA A 135 -4.87 -10.27 5.01
C ALA A 135 -3.54 -10.53 4.28
N MET A 136 -2.84 -11.58 4.69
CA MET A 136 -1.77 -12.23 3.92
C MET A 136 -2.26 -13.64 3.52
N PRO A 137 -3.05 -13.78 2.43
CA PRO A 137 -3.75 -15.02 2.11
C PRO A 137 -2.91 -16.02 1.31
N GLU A 138 -1.60 -15.83 1.19
CA GLU A 138 -0.70 -16.57 0.31
C GLU A 138 -0.72 -18.07 0.57
N THR A 139 -0.83 -18.50 1.82
CA THR A 139 -0.90 -19.92 2.18
C THR A 139 -2.13 -20.64 1.62
N ILE A 140 -3.23 -19.91 1.34
CA ILE A 140 -4.44 -20.46 0.73
C ILE A 140 -4.19 -20.87 -0.73
N ILE A 141 -3.23 -20.23 -1.40
CA ILE A 141 -2.87 -20.51 -2.81
C ILE A 141 -1.55 -21.26 -2.95
N GLY A 142 -1.01 -21.83 -1.86
CA GLY A 142 0.21 -22.63 -1.89
C GLY A 142 1.50 -21.82 -1.94
N LEU A 143 1.45 -20.53 -1.57
CA LEU A 143 2.62 -19.65 -1.41
C LEU A 143 2.84 -19.38 0.09
N PHE A 144 3.86 -18.64 0.43
CA PHE A 144 4.11 -18.11 1.77
C PHE A 144 3.91 -16.58 1.78
N PRO A 145 3.64 -15.95 2.94
CA PRO A 145 3.63 -14.50 3.06
C PRO A 145 4.98 -13.91 2.69
N ASP A 146 5.06 -13.34 1.48
CA ASP A 146 6.23 -12.67 0.90
C ASP A 146 6.14 -11.14 1.08
N VAL A 147 6.56 -10.34 0.16
CA VAL A 147 6.47 -8.87 0.10
C VAL A 147 6.87 -8.14 1.40
N GLY A 148 7.80 -8.68 2.15
CA GLY A 148 8.20 -8.17 3.47
C GLY A 148 7.39 -8.75 4.62
N GLY A 149 6.52 -9.74 4.38
CA GLY A 149 5.66 -10.36 5.40
C GLY A 149 6.43 -10.89 6.60
N GLY A 150 7.58 -11.51 6.39
CA GLY A 150 8.46 -11.95 7.48
C GLY A 150 8.90 -10.80 8.38
N TYR A 151 9.08 -9.60 7.83
CA TYR A 151 9.45 -8.42 8.60
C TYR A 151 8.27 -7.86 9.41
N PHE A 152 7.15 -7.52 8.77
CA PHE A 152 6.06 -6.86 9.47
C PHE A 152 5.21 -7.80 10.33
N LEU A 153 5.04 -9.06 9.93
CA LEU A 153 4.30 -10.05 10.75
C LEU A 153 5.08 -10.46 12.01
N SER A 154 6.41 -10.56 11.94
CA SER A 154 7.24 -10.86 13.12
C SER A 154 7.22 -9.75 14.19
N ARG A 155 6.71 -8.56 13.84
CA ARG A 155 6.58 -7.41 14.73
C ARG A 155 5.18 -7.24 15.31
N CYS A 156 4.26 -8.11 14.95
CA CYS A 156 2.95 -8.18 15.59
C CYS A 156 3.09 -8.62 17.05
N PRO A 157 2.20 -8.16 17.96
CA PRO A 157 2.24 -8.57 19.36
C PRO A 157 1.92 -10.07 19.52
N GLY A 158 2.58 -10.70 20.49
CA GLY A 158 2.36 -12.11 20.79
C GLY A 158 2.63 -13.02 19.58
N ARG A 159 1.66 -13.85 19.23
CA ARG A 159 1.71 -14.78 18.09
C ARG A 159 0.74 -14.41 16.96
N VAL A 160 0.22 -13.19 16.97
CA VAL A 160 -0.76 -12.74 15.96
C VAL A 160 -0.18 -12.79 14.55
N GLY A 161 1.07 -12.36 14.36
CA GLY A 161 1.71 -12.41 13.05
C GLY A 161 1.87 -13.81 12.50
N GLU A 162 2.28 -14.76 13.34
CA GLU A 162 2.38 -16.18 12.96
C GLU A 162 1.01 -16.76 12.61
N TRP A 163 -0.01 -16.43 13.40
CA TRP A 163 -1.38 -16.85 13.15
C TRP A 163 -1.88 -16.33 11.80
N LEU A 164 -1.72 -15.03 11.52
CA LEU A 164 -2.09 -14.43 10.24
C LEU A 164 -1.32 -15.04 9.06
N ALA A 165 -0.01 -15.32 9.25
CA ALA A 165 0.82 -15.95 8.23
C ALA A 165 0.36 -17.36 7.86
N LEU A 166 -0.04 -18.16 8.86
CA LEU A 166 -0.39 -19.55 8.69
C LEU A 166 -1.82 -19.76 8.22
N THR A 167 -2.75 -18.92 8.67
CA THR A 167 -4.19 -19.09 8.39
C THR A 167 -4.65 -18.30 7.15
N GLY A 168 -3.98 -17.20 6.83
CA GLY A 168 -4.46 -16.27 5.80
C GLY A 168 -5.73 -15.52 6.20
N ASP A 169 -6.07 -15.48 7.49
CA ASP A 169 -7.29 -14.86 7.98
C ASP A 169 -7.34 -13.35 7.70
N THR A 170 -8.54 -12.87 7.48
CA THR A 170 -8.82 -11.45 7.24
C THR A 170 -9.14 -10.74 8.55
N ILE A 171 -8.46 -9.62 8.79
CA ILE A 171 -8.71 -8.74 9.93
C ILE A 171 -9.27 -7.39 9.45
N ASN A 172 -10.01 -6.71 10.32
CA ASN A 172 -10.54 -5.36 10.10
C ASN A 172 -9.52 -4.28 10.51
N GLY A 173 -9.87 -3.00 10.27
CA GLY A 173 -8.99 -1.86 10.58
C GLY A 173 -8.60 -1.78 12.07
N ALA A 174 -9.54 -1.97 12.98
CA ALA A 174 -9.26 -1.92 14.42
C ALA A 174 -8.28 -3.04 14.84
N SER A 175 -8.49 -4.27 14.33
CA SER A 175 -7.59 -5.38 14.56
C SER A 175 -6.21 -5.16 13.94
N ALA A 176 -6.13 -4.48 12.79
CA ALA A 176 -4.87 -4.11 12.14
C ALA A 176 -4.04 -3.15 13.01
N ILE A 177 -4.69 -2.16 13.63
CA ILE A 177 -4.02 -1.26 14.59
C ILE A 177 -3.53 -2.06 15.81
N ALA A 178 -4.38 -2.89 16.40
CA ALA A 178 -4.01 -3.73 17.54
C ALA A 178 -2.87 -4.71 17.22
N ALA A 179 -2.77 -5.17 15.97
CA ALA A 179 -1.71 -6.03 15.46
C ALA A 179 -0.43 -5.28 15.04
N ASN A 180 -0.35 -3.96 15.19
CA ASN A 180 0.75 -3.11 14.70
C ASN A 180 0.95 -3.18 13.17
N LEU A 181 -0.13 -3.40 12.43
CA LEU A 181 -0.17 -3.40 10.96
C LEU A 181 -0.82 -2.13 10.39
N ALA A 182 -1.24 -1.22 11.25
CA ALA A 182 -1.72 0.11 10.92
C ALA A 182 -1.39 1.09 12.05
N ASP A 183 -1.30 2.38 11.71
CA ASP A 183 -0.89 3.43 12.64
C ASP A 183 -2.07 4.27 13.13
N GLY A 184 -3.12 4.42 12.32
CA GLY A 184 -4.26 5.24 12.68
C GLY A 184 -5.54 4.85 11.97
N PHE A 185 -6.66 5.17 12.61
CA PHE A 185 -7.99 5.03 12.04
C PHE A 185 -8.49 6.38 11.53
N MET A 186 -9.06 6.38 10.35
CA MET A 186 -9.71 7.54 9.74
C MET A 186 -11.04 7.09 9.12
N PRO A 187 -12.19 7.66 9.51
CA PRO A 187 -13.46 7.37 8.86
C PRO A 187 -13.38 7.54 7.35
N SER A 188 -13.97 6.64 6.59
CA SER A 188 -13.85 6.63 5.13
C SER A 188 -14.37 7.91 4.47
N ASP A 189 -15.39 8.56 5.07
CA ASP A 189 -15.95 9.82 4.60
C ASP A 189 -15.03 11.03 4.79
N LYS A 190 -14.03 10.94 5.67
CA LYS A 190 -13.02 12.00 5.88
C LYS A 190 -11.85 11.93 4.91
N GLN A 191 -11.58 10.77 4.32
CA GLN A 191 -10.37 10.54 3.53
C GLN A 191 -10.25 11.50 2.34
N ALA A 192 -11.32 11.76 1.62
CA ALA A 192 -11.30 12.67 0.47
C ALA A 192 -10.89 14.09 0.86
N GLY A 193 -11.42 14.61 1.97
CA GLY A 193 -11.06 15.93 2.50
C GLY A 193 -9.59 16.02 2.90
N VAL A 194 -9.08 15.02 3.61
CA VAL A 194 -7.67 14.98 4.04
C VAL A 194 -6.73 14.83 2.83
N TRP A 195 -7.11 14.02 1.84
CA TRP A 195 -6.37 13.89 0.59
C TRP A 195 -6.23 15.23 -0.15
N GLU A 196 -7.29 16.03 -0.22
CA GLU A 196 -7.22 17.36 -0.83
C GLU A 196 -6.41 18.35 0.01
N GLN A 197 -6.53 18.32 1.33
CA GLN A 197 -5.75 19.17 2.24
C GLN A 197 -4.24 18.90 2.10
N LEU A 198 -3.81 17.65 1.98
CA LEU A 198 -2.41 17.30 1.72
C LEU A 198 -1.83 17.98 0.48
N GLY A 199 -2.65 18.22 -0.55
CA GLY A 199 -2.24 18.89 -1.79
C GLY A 199 -2.30 20.41 -1.76
N THR A 200 -3.00 21.00 -0.79
CA THR A 200 -3.24 22.46 -0.72
C THR A 200 -2.54 23.15 0.44
N GLU A 201 -2.32 22.43 1.55
CA GLU A 201 -1.59 22.94 2.70
C GLU A 201 -0.10 23.15 2.37
N LYS A 202 0.52 24.09 3.09
CA LYS A 202 1.97 24.33 3.01
C LYS A 202 2.65 23.73 4.24
N PHE A 203 3.66 22.93 3.99
CA PHE A 203 4.42 22.26 5.02
C PHE A 203 5.87 22.76 5.03
N ALA A 204 6.46 22.86 6.22
CA ALA A 204 7.85 23.26 6.37
C ALA A 204 8.82 22.16 5.88
N ASP A 205 8.46 20.89 6.14
CA ASP A 205 9.25 19.70 5.82
C ASP A 205 8.37 18.43 5.85
N GLY A 206 8.98 17.27 5.59
CA GLY A 206 8.27 15.99 5.65
C GLY A 206 7.73 15.66 7.04
N ALA A 207 8.44 16.05 8.12
CA ALA A 207 7.95 15.83 9.47
C ALA A 207 6.67 16.60 9.78
N ALA A 208 6.50 17.79 9.19
CA ALA A 208 5.26 18.55 9.30
C ALA A 208 4.10 17.85 8.55
N VAL A 209 4.37 17.23 7.40
CA VAL A 209 3.37 16.40 6.70
C VAL A 209 2.97 15.20 7.57
N GLN A 210 3.92 14.51 8.17
CA GLN A 210 3.67 13.36 9.05
C GLN A 210 2.79 13.77 10.24
N LYS A 211 3.11 14.86 10.93
CA LYS A 211 2.31 15.39 12.05
C LYS A 211 0.90 15.79 11.62
N PHE A 212 0.76 16.41 10.44
CA PHE A 212 -0.54 16.76 9.91
C PHE A 212 -1.41 15.51 9.75
N ILE A 213 -0.89 14.46 9.12
CA ILE A 213 -1.65 13.24 8.90
C ILE A 213 -2.01 12.53 10.21
N GLU A 214 -1.08 12.46 11.17
CA GLU A 214 -1.32 11.88 12.49
C GLU A 214 -2.40 12.63 13.27
N SER A 215 -2.51 13.95 13.09
CA SER A 215 -3.56 14.77 13.71
C SER A 215 -4.96 14.50 13.17
N GLN A 216 -5.08 13.78 12.06
CA GLN A 216 -6.36 13.41 11.43
C GLN A 216 -6.91 12.08 11.94
N TYR A 217 -6.15 11.32 12.72
CA TYR A 217 -6.59 10.05 13.32
C TYR A 217 -7.66 10.27 14.38
N VAL A 218 -8.56 9.29 14.55
CA VAL A 218 -9.69 9.33 15.51
C VAL A 218 -9.58 8.16 16.48
#